data_f0ad8aebbaa8ac8734dd5de65028c8ac
#
_entry.id   f0ad8aebbaa8ac8734dd5de65028c8ac
#
_cell.length_a   1.000
_cell.length_b   1.000
_cell.length_c   1.000
_cell.angle_alpha   90.00
_cell.angle_beta   90.00
_cell.angle_gamma   90.00
#
_symmetry.space_group_name_H-M   'P 1'
#
loop_
_entity.id
_entity.type
_entity.pdbx_description
1 polymer ?
#
loop_
_entity_poly.entity_id
_entity_poly.type
_entity_poly.pdbx_seq_one_letter_code
_entity_poly.pdbx_strand_id
1 'polypeptide(L)'
;MTHELISRTGRVQNWMDNPEGRLPVSCTVYVVEDSMDEGRDSIENSWRFVSHALRYGAGVAVHLSKLRPKGSENGKGLTASGPVSFGKIYSTLNETLRRGGVYKNGACVLHLDINHPDILEFITTPRHELPWVKRCVNLTTEMWDDTSDALRESLLYGIKSGDIWLNKIKHDNNGKRIYGNVCLEVYLPSRGTCLLQHVNLGACDIREIPTAFYSGMSELCDLHGRTGVGESGEYLPPATDRQVGLGMLGLANLLRRYKVTYEEFGYALEKLNMDAIDTTLGEAKNIALQFKMGVDAAANVARSHNMDRAFAIAPTASCSYRSTDVDGYTATPEIAPPIGRKVDRDSGTFGVEPYDYGDVEIASEVGWDAYKKVADQIMIMLQNTGLLHGYSFNSWSDVVAYDNAFVEEWLASPQTSLYYSLQVMGDTQNKTNVYAALDESSVKDYLADILNTQPQPDCNCQE
;
A
#
# COMPACT_ATOMS: atom_id res chain seq x y z
N MET A 1 30.59 3.91 4.75
CA MET A 1 29.49 3.25 4.05
C MET A 1 28.90 4.27 3.08
N THR A 2 28.82 3.96 1.83
CA THR A 2 28.13 4.80 0.86
C THR A 2 26.62 4.65 1.15
N HIS A 3 25.97 5.72 1.59
CA HIS A 3 24.54 5.73 1.79
C HIS A 3 23.84 5.57 0.45
N GLU A 4 23.03 4.56 0.30
CA GLU A 4 22.34 4.32 -0.96
C GLU A 4 21.16 5.29 -1.08
N LEU A 5 21.13 6.05 -2.17
CA LEU A 5 20.04 6.99 -2.49
C LEU A 5 18.75 6.26 -2.88
N ILE A 6 18.85 5.00 -3.29
CA ILE A 6 17.74 4.15 -3.70
C ILE A 6 17.65 2.95 -2.76
N SER A 7 16.46 2.72 -2.24
CA SER A 7 16.14 1.53 -1.46
C SER A 7 15.30 0.59 -2.31
N ARG A 8 15.85 -0.56 -2.64
CA ARG A 8 15.19 -1.57 -3.46
C ARG A 8 14.38 -2.50 -2.58
N THR A 9 13.22 -2.94 -3.07
CA THR A 9 12.52 -4.05 -2.42
C THR A 9 13.41 -5.29 -2.40
N GLY A 10 13.25 -6.14 -1.41
CA GLY A 10 14.04 -7.38 -1.32
C GLY A 10 13.92 -8.24 -2.57
N ARG A 11 12.74 -8.22 -3.21
CA ARG A 11 12.50 -8.97 -4.45
C ARG A 11 13.24 -8.43 -5.64
N VAL A 12 13.28 -7.12 -5.79
CA VAL A 12 14.05 -6.46 -6.85
C VAL A 12 15.54 -6.73 -6.63
N GLN A 13 16.04 -6.57 -5.40
CA GLN A 13 17.44 -6.83 -5.09
C GLN A 13 17.80 -8.31 -5.33
N ASN A 14 17.01 -9.24 -4.84
CA ASN A 14 17.25 -10.68 -5.05
C ASN A 14 17.24 -11.07 -6.53
N TRP A 15 16.38 -10.45 -7.33
CA TRP A 15 16.36 -10.69 -8.77
C TRP A 15 17.58 -10.10 -9.46
N MET A 16 18.02 -8.91 -9.06
CA MET A 16 19.25 -8.29 -9.59
C MET A 16 20.49 -9.15 -9.29
N ASP A 17 20.51 -9.75 -8.09
CA ASP A 17 21.62 -10.62 -7.66
C ASP A 17 21.56 -11.99 -8.34
N ASN A 18 20.36 -12.48 -8.67
CA ASN A 18 20.14 -13.77 -9.35
C ASN A 18 18.93 -13.69 -10.30
N PRO A 19 19.12 -13.22 -11.55
CA PRO A 19 18.02 -13.08 -12.52
C PRO A 19 17.34 -14.40 -12.93
N GLU A 20 17.99 -15.54 -12.72
CA GLU A 20 17.41 -16.87 -12.97
C GLU A 20 16.55 -17.38 -11.79
N GLY A 21 16.50 -16.62 -10.72
CA GLY A 21 15.74 -16.93 -9.52
C GLY A 21 14.25 -16.59 -9.64
N ARG A 22 13.70 -16.14 -8.52
CA ARG A 22 12.29 -15.74 -8.45
C ARG A 22 12.04 -14.41 -9.14
N LEU A 23 10.89 -14.29 -9.81
CA LEU A 23 10.46 -13.03 -10.41
C LEU A 23 10.30 -11.95 -9.34
N PRO A 24 10.64 -10.69 -9.65
CA PRO A 24 10.58 -9.57 -8.72
C PRO A 24 9.15 -9.02 -8.57
N VAL A 25 8.17 -9.90 -8.42
CA VAL A 25 6.76 -9.54 -8.24
C VAL A 25 6.45 -9.45 -6.76
N SER A 26 6.15 -8.25 -6.28
CA SER A 26 5.73 -8.02 -4.89
C SER A 26 4.24 -8.27 -4.71
N CYS A 27 3.42 -7.73 -5.62
CA CYS A 27 1.97 -7.86 -5.57
C CYS A 27 1.39 -8.07 -6.96
N THR A 28 0.23 -8.72 -6.99
CA THR A 28 -0.58 -8.89 -8.20
C THR A 28 -2.06 -8.78 -7.86
N VAL A 29 -2.88 -8.61 -8.88
CA VAL A 29 -4.33 -8.48 -8.78
C VAL A 29 -4.99 -9.55 -9.62
N TYR A 30 -6.07 -10.11 -9.12
CA TYR A 30 -6.95 -11.00 -9.87
C TYR A 30 -8.39 -10.55 -9.75
N VAL A 31 -9.02 -10.25 -10.87
CA VAL A 31 -10.44 -9.88 -10.93
C VAL A 31 -11.24 -11.11 -11.34
N VAL A 32 -12.01 -11.65 -10.40
CA VAL A 32 -12.74 -12.89 -10.61
C VAL A 32 -13.98 -12.63 -11.46
N GLU A 33 -14.08 -13.32 -12.60
CA GLU A 33 -15.28 -13.31 -13.44
C GLU A 33 -16.36 -14.24 -12.85
N ASP A 34 -17.62 -13.95 -13.11
CA ASP A 34 -18.77 -14.71 -12.60
C ASP A 34 -19.01 -16.00 -13.43
N SER A 35 -17.99 -16.81 -13.48
CA SER A 35 -18.01 -18.15 -14.11
C SER A 35 -17.12 -19.10 -13.35
N MET A 36 -17.56 -20.33 -13.17
CA MET A 36 -16.81 -21.33 -12.43
C MET A 36 -15.54 -21.75 -13.18
N ASP A 37 -15.65 -22.09 -14.45
CA ASP A 37 -14.62 -22.73 -15.26
C ASP A 37 -14.38 -22.05 -16.62
N GLU A 38 -15.31 -21.22 -17.08
CA GLU A 38 -15.19 -20.57 -18.38
C GLU A 38 -14.41 -19.26 -18.30
N GLY A 39 -13.49 -19.10 -19.25
CA GLY A 39 -12.69 -17.90 -19.40
C GLY A 39 -11.41 -17.88 -18.59
N ARG A 40 -10.53 -16.95 -18.94
CA ARG A 40 -9.18 -16.84 -18.35
C ARG A 40 -9.24 -16.53 -16.85
N ASP A 41 -10.15 -15.66 -16.45
CA ASP A 41 -10.25 -15.11 -15.09
C ASP A 41 -11.44 -15.74 -14.32
N SER A 42 -11.76 -17.01 -14.59
CA SER A 42 -12.77 -17.79 -13.89
C SER A 42 -12.44 -18.01 -12.42
N ILE A 43 -13.43 -18.46 -11.67
CA ILE A 43 -13.28 -18.79 -10.24
C ILE A 43 -12.24 -19.89 -10.02
N GLU A 44 -12.28 -20.98 -10.76
CA GLU A 44 -11.31 -22.08 -10.62
C GLU A 44 -9.89 -21.63 -11.00
N ASN A 45 -9.75 -20.85 -12.06
CA ASN A 45 -8.46 -20.28 -12.42
C ASN A 45 -7.92 -19.32 -11.35
N SER A 46 -8.80 -18.65 -10.60
CA SER A 46 -8.37 -17.78 -9.48
C SER A 46 -7.67 -18.59 -8.39
N TRP A 47 -8.14 -19.77 -8.07
CA TRP A 47 -7.51 -20.62 -7.05
C TRP A 47 -6.10 -21.03 -7.46
N ARG A 48 -5.93 -21.43 -8.70
CA ARG A 48 -4.63 -21.76 -9.28
C ARG A 48 -3.70 -20.55 -9.25
N PHE A 49 -4.19 -19.39 -9.69
CA PHE A 49 -3.41 -18.15 -9.74
C PHE A 49 -2.97 -17.71 -8.34
N VAL A 50 -3.88 -17.65 -7.38
CA VAL A 50 -3.59 -17.28 -6.00
C VAL A 50 -2.61 -18.24 -5.36
N SER A 51 -2.80 -19.55 -5.55
CA SER A 51 -1.85 -20.58 -5.09
C SER A 51 -0.45 -20.35 -5.63
N HIS A 52 -0.33 -20.11 -6.93
CA HIS A 52 0.94 -19.84 -7.59
C HIS A 52 1.61 -18.59 -7.02
N ALA A 53 0.89 -17.48 -6.97
CA ALA A 53 1.43 -16.22 -6.50
C ALA A 53 1.90 -16.30 -5.03
N LEU A 54 1.08 -16.87 -4.14
CA LEU A 54 1.43 -17.02 -2.72
C LEU A 54 2.66 -17.92 -2.52
N ARG A 55 2.75 -19.03 -3.23
CA ARG A 55 3.92 -19.95 -3.14
C ARG A 55 5.21 -19.28 -3.57
N TYR A 56 5.15 -18.40 -4.57
CA TYR A 56 6.30 -17.63 -5.04
C TYR A 56 6.45 -16.31 -4.29
N GLY A 57 5.61 -16.08 -3.29
CA GLY A 57 5.72 -15.02 -2.32
C GLY A 57 5.17 -13.67 -2.76
N ALA A 58 4.38 -13.58 -3.82
CA ALA A 58 3.64 -12.38 -4.16
C ALA A 58 2.39 -12.22 -3.29
N GLY A 59 2.09 -11.00 -2.87
CA GLY A 59 0.78 -10.66 -2.33
C GLY A 59 -0.29 -10.65 -3.43
N VAL A 60 -1.50 -11.07 -3.12
CA VAL A 60 -2.61 -11.13 -4.10
C VAL A 60 -3.82 -10.36 -3.58
N ALA A 61 -4.28 -9.40 -4.38
CA ALA A 61 -5.58 -8.78 -4.20
C ALA A 61 -6.61 -9.48 -5.10
N VAL A 62 -7.64 -10.04 -4.49
CA VAL A 62 -8.71 -10.76 -5.19
C VAL A 62 -9.97 -9.90 -5.19
N HIS A 63 -10.39 -9.45 -6.35
CA HIS A 63 -11.57 -8.62 -6.52
C HIS A 63 -12.78 -9.49 -6.86
N LEU A 64 -13.80 -9.44 -6.01
CA LEU A 64 -14.96 -10.33 -6.02
C LEU A 64 -16.26 -9.67 -6.50
N SER A 65 -16.21 -8.40 -6.89
CA SER A 65 -17.41 -7.60 -7.15
C SER A 65 -18.25 -8.06 -8.34
N LYS A 66 -17.66 -8.80 -9.27
CA LYS A 66 -18.37 -9.37 -10.42
C LYS A 66 -19.15 -10.64 -10.10
N LEU A 67 -18.87 -11.28 -8.97
CA LEU A 67 -19.58 -12.48 -8.55
C LEU A 67 -21.03 -12.12 -8.22
N ARG A 68 -21.96 -12.95 -8.71
CA ARG A 68 -23.38 -12.82 -8.39
C ARG A 68 -23.62 -12.96 -6.88
N PRO A 69 -24.65 -12.29 -6.35
CA PRO A 69 -24.95 -12.35 -4.94
C PRO A 69 -25.44 -13.72 -4.49
N LYS A 70 -25.27 -13.99 -3.21
CA LYS A 70 -25.78 -15.17 -2.52
C LYS A 70 -27.28 -15.35 -2.78
N GLY A 71 -27.69 -16.56 -3.07
CA GLY A 71 -29.08 -16.91 -3.37
C GLY A 71 -29.48 -16.71 -4.84
N SER A 72 -28.61 -16.15 -5.70
CA SER A 72 -28.91 -16.05 -7.12
C SER A 72 -28.94 -17.43 -7.78
N GLU A 73 -29.91 -17.67 -8.64
CA GLU A 73 -30.01 -18.92 -9.41
C GLU A 73 -29.05 -18.90 -10.61
N ASN A 74 -28.46 -20.03 -10.90
CA ASN A 74 -27.52 -20.18 -12.03
C ASN A 74 -28.17 -20.76 -13.31
N GLY A 75 -29.47 -20.85 -13.36
CA GLY A 75 -30.19 -21.43 -14.50
C GLY A 75 -30.13 -22.96 -14.61
N LYS A 76 -29.38 -23.62 -13.71
CA LYS A 76 -29.25 -25.09 -13.63
C LYS A 76 -29.84 -25.66 -12.33
N GLY A 77 -30.69 -24.90 -11.65
CA GLY A 77 -31.31 -25.28 -10.37
C GLY A 77 -30.38 -25.22 -9.15
N LEU A 78 -29.23 -24.59 -9.29
CA LEU A 78 -28.29 -24.35 -8.18
C LEU A 78 -28.29 -22.87 -7.80
N THR A 79 -28.12 -22.60 -6.53
CA THR A 79 -28.01 -21.23 -6.00
C THR A 79 -26.57 -20.88 -5.68
N ALA A 80 -26.19 -19.61 -5.96
CA ALA A 80 -24.87 -19.08 -5.66
C ALA A 80 -24.69 -18.93 -4.14
N SER A 81 -23.49 -19.25 -3.65
CA SER A 81 -23.13 -19.07 -2.24
C SER A 81 -22.63 -17.66 -1.91
N GLY A 82 -22.32 -16.86 -2.93
CA GLY A 82 -21.90 -15.47 -2.80
C GLY A 82 -20.38 -15.27 -2.57
N PRO A 83 -19.89 -14.02 -2.70
CA PRO A 83 -18.47 -13.70 -2.63
C PRO A 83 -17.83 -14.01 -1.28
N VAL A 84 -18.52 -13.87 -0.17
CA VAL A 84 -17.98 -14.19 1.17
C VAL A 84 -17.66 -15.68 1.30
N SER A 85 -18.52 -16.53 0.77
CA SER A 85 -18.29 -17.99 0.75
C SER A 85 -17.04 -18.34 -0.05
N PHE A 86 -16.85 -17.77 -1.23
CA PHE A 86 -15.63 -17.94 -2.01
C PHE A 86 -14.42 -17.35 -1.31
N GLY A 87 -14.60 -16.28 -0.55
CA GLY A 87 -13.56 -15.67 0.27
C GLY A 87 -12.88 -16.65 1.23
N LYS A 88 -13.64 -17.61 1.76
CA LYS A 88 -13.11 -18.65 2.66
C LYS A 88 -12.10 -19.57 1.97
N ILE A 89 -12.23 -19.78 0.67
CA ILE A 89 -11.27 -20.60 -0.11
C ILE A 89 -9.92 -19.88 -0.16
N TYR A 90 -9.89 -18.59 -0.43
CA TYR A 90 -8.65 -17.81 -0.47
C TYR A 90 -8.00 -17.71 0.92
N SER A 91 -8.79 -17.59 1.97
CA SER A 91 -8.30 -17.64 3.35
C SER A 91 -7.62 -18.99 3.64
N THR A 92 -8.24 -20.11 3.28
CA THR A 92 -7.67 -21.44 3.47
C THR A 92 -6.42 -21.67 2.61
N LEU A 93 -6.39 -21.18 1.38
CA LEU A 93 -5.19 -21.23 0.54
C LEU A 93 -4.01 -20.49 1.21
N ASN A 94 -4.24 -19.30 1.74
CA ASN A 94 -3.18 -18.54 2.42
C ASN A 94 -2.75 -19.20 3.73
N GLU A 95 -3.65 -19.81 4.48
CA GLU A 95 -3.33 -20.60 5.66
C GLU A 95 -2.42 -21.79 5.32
N THR A 96 -2.75 -22.50 4.25
CA THR A 96 -2.10 -23.75 3.88
C THR A 96 -0.77 -23.52 3.19
N LEU A 97 -0.70 -22.52 2.31
CA LEU A 97 0.46 -22.25 1.47
C LEU A 97 1.40 -21.27 2.16
N ARG A 98 2.51 -21.77 2.60
CA ARG A 98 3.55 -20.96 3.24
C ARG A 98 4.48 -20.38 2.21
N ARG A 99 4.84 -19.14 2.42
CA ARG A 99 5.68 -18.36 1.55
C ARG A 99 7.08 -18.96 1.43
N GLY A 100 7.39 -19.50 0.26
CA GLY A 100 8.74 -19.94 -0.09
C GLY A 100 9.41 -20.90 0.89
N GLY A 101 8.65 -21.68 1.65
CA GLY A 101 9.18 -22.57 2.67
C GLY A 101 9.52 -21.89 4.00
N VAL A 102 9.36 -20.59 4.10
CA VAL A 102 9.46 -19.85 5.37
C VAL A 102 8.13 -19.91 6.11
N TYR A 103 8.15 -19.92 7.44
CA TYR A 103 6.95 -19.99 8.29
C TYR A 103 6.16 -18.68 8.34
N LYS A 104 6.08 -17.95 7.22
CA LYS A 104 5.27 -16.75 7.06
C LYS A 104 4.25 -16.94 5.97
N ASN A 105 3.01 -16.56 6.24
CA ASN A 105 1.95 -16.58 5.25
C ASN A 105 2.10 -15.40 4.29
N GLY A 106 1.60 -15.56 3.06
CA GLY A 106 1.53 -14.46 2.12
C GLY A 106 0.43 -13.47 2.49
N ALA A 107 0.42 -12.32 1.86
CA ALA A 107 -0.66 -11.36 1.98
C ALA A 107 -1.74 -11.64 0.93
N CYS A 108 -2.99 -11.75 1.38
CA CYS A 108 -4.16 -11.89 0.53
C CYS A 108 -5.23 -10.92 0.98
N VAL A 109 -5.70 -10.07 0.09
CA VAL A 109 -6.75 -9.08 0.37
C VAL A 109 -7.94 -9.35 -0.54
N LEU A 110 -9.12 -9.48 0.05
CA LEU A 110 -10.39 -9.58 -0.66
C LEU A 110 -10.97 -8.18 -0.84
N HIS A 111 -11.38 -7.86 -2.06
CA HIS A 111 -12.02 -6.59 -2.39
C HIS A 111 -13.45 -6.80 -2.81
N LEU A 112 -14.35 -5.95 -2.33
CA LEU A 112 -15.75 -5.90 -2.75
C LEU A 112 -16.21 -4.46 -2.85
N ASP A 113 -16.97 -4.14 -3.91
CA ASP A 113 -17.53 -2.81 -4.10
C ASP A 113 -18.67 -2.57 -3.12
N ILE A 114 -18.80 -1.35 -2.61
CA ILE A 114 -19.78 -0.99 -1.59
C ILE A 114 -21.24 -1.20 -2.04
N ASN A 115 -21.49 -1.17 -3.34
CA ASN A 115 -22.84 -1.37 -3.92
C ASN A 115 -23.18 -2.85 -4.22
N HIS A 116 -22.29 -3.79 -3.90
CA HIS A 116 -22.59 -5.21 -4.06
C HIS A 116 -23.69 -5.64 -3.08
N PRO A 117 -24.67 -6.45 -3.50
CA PRO A 117 -25.77 -6.88 -2.60
C PRO A 117 -25.30 -7.58 -1.32
N ASP A 118 -24.17 -8.27 -1.35
CA ASP A 118 -23.62 -9.00 -0.18
C ASP A 118 -22.61 -8.17 0.64
N ILE A 119 -22.55 -6.85 0.42
CA ILE A 119 -21.54 -6.01 1.08
C ILE A 119 -21.69 -6.01 2.60
N LEU A 120 -22.90 -6.03 3.13
CA LEU A 120 -23.12 -6.05 4.58
C LEU A 120 -22.56 -7.35 5.20
N GLU A 121 -22.81 -8.49 4.58
CA GLU A 121 -22.21 -9.77 5.00
C GLU A 121 -20.68 -9.70 4.95
N PHE A 122 -20.12 -9.14 3.87
CA PHE A 122 -18.67 -8.99 3.71
C PHE A 122 -18.05 -8.13 4.81
N ILE A 123 -18.67 -7.02 5.18
CA ILE A 123 -18.17 -6.11 6.22
C ILE A 123 -18.30 -6.71 7.61
N THR A 124 -19.44 -7.38 7.90
CA THR A 124 -19.80 -7.85 9.24
C THR A 124 -19.34 -9.27 9.55
N THR A 125 -18.84 -10.02 8.58
CA THR A 125 -18.29 -11.36 8.83
C THR A 125 -17.18 -11.27 9.87
N PRO A 126 -17.27 -12.05 10.96
CA PRO A 126 -16.25 -12.05 11.99
C PRO A 126 -14.88 -12.45 11.45
N ARG A 127 -13.81 -11.85 11.97
CA ARG A 127 -12.43 -12.12 11.54
C ARG A 127 -12.07 -13.61 11.58
N HIS A 128 -12.55 -14.34 12.57
CA HIS A 128 -12.27 -15.77 12.71
C HIS A 128 -12.88 -16.66 11.62
N GLU A 129 -13.85 -16.15 10.85
CA GLU A 129 -14.37 -16.86 9.68
C GLU A 129 -13.54 -16.63 8.39
N LEU A 130 -12.79 -15.53 8.35
CA LEU A 130 -11.89 -15.16 7.26
C LEU A 130 -10.50 -14.79 7.82
N PRO A 131 -9.84 -15.70 8.56
CA PRO A 131 -8.71 -15.33 9.40
C PRO A 131 -7.45 -14.95 8.62
N TRP A 132 -7.25 -15.50 7.45
CA TRP A 132 -6.01 -15.37 6.69
C TRP A 132 -6.09 -14.42 5.50
N VAL A 133 -7.12 -13.58 5.47
CA VAL A 133 -7.31 -12.55 4.46
C VAL A 133 -7.69 -11.23 5.13
N LYS A 134 -7.30 -10.12 4.51
CA LYS A 134 -7.83 -8.80 4.83
C LYS A 134 -8.95 -8.45 3.86
N ARG A 135 -9.75 -7.45 4.22
CA ARG A 135 -10.92 -7.03 3.43
C ARG A 135 -10.85 -5.55 3.11
N CYS A 136 -11.11 -5.23 1.87
CA CYS A 136 -11.14 -3.86 1.37
C CYS A 136 -12.47 -3.59 0.67
N VAL A 137 -13.07 -2.45 0.96
CA VAL A 137 -14.27 -1.96 0.28
C VAL A 137 -13.88 -0.90 -0.72
N ASN A 138 -14.30 -1.09 -1.98
CA ASN A 138 -14.06 -0.14 -3.05
C ASN A 138 -15.30 0.74 -3.26
N LEU A 139 -15.10 2.04 -3.48
CA LEU A 139 -16.20 2.97 -3.63
C LEU A 139 -15.85 4.20 -4.47
N THR A 140 -16.89 4.87 -4.93
CA THR A 140 -16.86 6.25 -5.46
C THR A 140 -17.67 7.15 -4.52
N THR A 141 -17.59 8.46 -4.75
CA THR A 141 -18.44 9.42 -4.01
C THR A 141 -19.92 9.14 -4.24
N GLU A 142 -20.32 8.87 -5.46
CA GLU A 142 -21.72 8.57 -5.83
C GLU A 142 -22.22 7.30 -5.13
N MET A 143 -21.39 6.26 -5.07
CA MET A 143 -21.73 5.03 -4.35
C MET A 143 -21.88 5.27 -2.85
N TRP A 144 -21.06 6.13 -2.25
CA TRP A 144 -21.17 6.52 -0.85
C TRP A 144 -22.47 7.26 -0.59
N ASP A 145 -22.82 8.21 -1.45
CA ASP A 145 -24.06 8.99 -1.32
C ASP A 145 -25.30 8.09 -1.39
N ASP A 146 -25.27 7.04 -2.19
CA ASP A 146 -26.36 6.04 -2.31
C ASP A 146 -26.37 4.99 -1.19
N THR A 147 -25.40 5.01 -0.28
CA THR A 147 -25.27 4.02 0.79
C THR A 147 -26.19 4.37 1.97
N SER A 148 -26.90 3.38 2.51
CA SER A 148 -27.77 3.56 3.68
C SER A 148 -26.97 3.88 4.95
N ASP A 149 -27.58 4.60 5.88
CA ASP A 149 -26.96 4.96 7.16
C ASP A 149 -26.51 3.72 7.96
N ALA A 150 -27.29 2.65 7.96
CA ALA A 150 -26.95 1.42 8.66
C ALA A 150 -25.68 0.75 8.06
N LEU A 151 -25.55 0.78 6.74
CA LEU A 151 -24.36 0.23 6.07
C LEU A 151 -23.14 1.14 6.31
N ARG A 152 -23.31 2.46 6.28
CA ARG A 152 -22.25 3.42 6.63
C ARG A 152 -21.75 3.21 8.04
N GLU A 153 -22.66 3.03 9.01
CA GLU A 153 -22.29 2.78 10.40
C GLU A 153 -21.48 1.49 10.56
N SER A 154 -21.89 0.40 9.91
CA SER A 154 -21.15 -0.87 9.90
C SER A 154 -19.76 -0.73 9.27
N LEU A 155 -19.67 0.02 8.18
CA LEU A 155 -18.39 0.28 7.51
C LEU A 155 -17.44 1.10 8.38
N LEU A 156 -17.93 2.18 9.01
CA LEU A 156 -17.17 3.03 9.92
C LEU A 156 -16.64 2.23 11.12
N TYR A 157 -17.46 1.35 11.67
CA TYR A 157 -17.02 0.43 12.72
C TYR A 157 -15.88 -0.49 12.23
N GLY A 158 -16.02 -1.07 11.04
CA GLY A 158 -15.00 -1.93 10.44
C GLY A 158 -13.67 -1.21 10.16
N ILE A 159 -13.73 0.07 9.75
CA ILE A 159 -12.55 0.90 9.56
C ILE A 159 -11.85 1.17 10.90
N LYS A 160 -12.62 1.58 11.90
CA LYS A 160 -12.10 1.90 13.23
C LYS A 160 -11.46 0.68 13.90
N SER A 161 -12.06 -0.50 13.77
CA SER A 161 -11.52 -1.76 14.31
C SER A 161 -10.31 -2.30 13.55
N GLY A 162 -10.02 -1.75 12.37
CA GLY A 162 -8.95 -2.22 11.49
C GLY A 162 -9.33 -3.43 10.64
N ASP A 163 -10.58 -3.88 10.65
CA ASP A 163 -11.04 -5.02 9.87
C ASP A 163 -11.25 -4.70 8.40
N ILE A 164 -11.58 -3.45 8.09
CA ILE A 164 -11.95 -3.01 6.75
C ILE A 164 -11.06 -1.83 6.31
N TRP A 165 -10.50 -1.97 5.12
CA TRP A 165 -9.81 -0.90 4.40
C TRP A 165 -10.72 -0.30 3.34
N LEU A 166 -10.39 0.91 2.90
CA LEU A 166 -11.09 1.59 1.79
C LEU A 166 -10.14 1.83 0.62
N ASN A 167 -10.68 1.74 -0.58
CA ASN A 167 -9.97 2.06 -1.80
C ASN A 167 -10.91 2.75 -2.79
N LYS A 168 -10.46 3.85 -3.38
CA LYS A 168 -11.22 4.53 -4.43
C LYS A 168 -11.18 3.74 -5.73
N ILE A 169 -12.30 3.65 -6.41
CA ILE A 169 -12.37 3.07 -7.75
C ILE A 169 -11.71 4.04 -8.73
N LYS A 170 -10.77 3.53 -9.52
CA LYS A 170 -10.04 4.29 -10.55
C LYS A 170 -10.16 3.64 -11.92
N HIS A 171 -10.00 4.46 -12.95
CA HIS A 171 -9.95 4.06 -14.35
C HIS A 171 -8.64 4.56 -14.97
N ASP A 172 -8.15 3.83 -15.95
CA ASP A 172 -6.99 4.26 -16.74
C ASP A 172 -7.37 5.35 -17.74
N ASN A 173 -6.39 5.82 -18.49
CA ASN A 173 -6.59 6.90 -19.49
C ASN A 173 -7.55 6.51 -20.64
N ASN A 174 -7.85 5.22 -20.80
CA ASN A 174 -8.79 4.69 -21.79
C ASN A 174 -10.19 4.45 -21.18
N GLY A 175 -10.40 4.83 -19.92
CA GLY A 175 -11.67 4.61 -19.21
C GLY A 175 -11.88 3.19 -18.72
N LYS A 176 -10.87 2.30 -18.81
CA LYS A 176 -10.94 0.96 -18.28
C LYS A 176 -10.61 0.97 -16.79
N ARG A 177 -11.44 0.26 -16.00
CA ARG A 177 -11.20 0.14 -14.56
C ARG A 177 -9.87 -0.57 -14.27
N ILE A 178 -9.15 -0.02 -13.33
CA ILE A 178 -7.95 -0.60 -12.70
C ILE A 178 -8.24 -0.84 -11.22
N TYR A 179 -7.52 -1.79 -10.62
CA TYR A 179 -7.89 -2.39 -9.35
C TYR A 179 -6.76 -2.27 -8.34
N GLY A 180 -7.09 -1.94 -7.10
CA GLY A 180 -6.14 -1.81 -6.01
C GLY A 180 -5.44 -3.14 -5.68
N ASN A 181 -4.15 -3.04 -5.38
CA ASN A 181 -3.32 -4.16 -4.93
C ASN A 181 -3.55 -4.48 -3.44
N VAL A 182 -2.65 -5.25 -2.85
CA VAL A 182 -2.71 -5.67 -1.44
C VAL A 182 -2.57 -4.49 -0.48
N CYS A 183 -1.59 -3.62 -0.70
CA CYS A 183 -1.31 -2.47 0.19
C CYS A 183 -1.95 -1.17 -0.30
N LEU A 184 -2.76 -1.24 -1.35
CA LEU A 184 -3.61 -0.17 -1.86
C LEU A 184 -2.84 1.04 -2.46
N GLU A 185 -1.54 0.92 -2.69
CA GLU A 185 -0.74 1.97 -3.32
C GLU A 185 -0.62 1.85 -4.83
N VAL A 186 -0.95 0.68 -5.40
CA VAL A 186 -0.85 0.39 -6.83
C VAL A 186 -2.21 0.01 -7.40
N TYR A 187 -2.47 0.42 -8.63
CA TYR A 187 -3.66 0.03 -9.39
C TYR A 187 -3.24 -0.75 -10.63
N LEU A 188 -3.82 -1.92 -10.81
CA LEU A 188 -3.46 -2.90 -11.84
C LEU A 188 -4.69 -3.40 -12.58
N PRO A 189 -4.55 -3.79 -13.85
CA PRO A 189 -5.50 -4.70 -14.49
C PRO A 189 -5.39 -6.09 -13.86
N SER A 190 -6.38 -6.95 -14.12
CA SER A 190 -6.31 -8.36 -13.68
C SER A 190 -5.03 -9.00 -14.20
N ARG A 191 -4.33 -9.74 -13.31
CA ARG A 191 -3.02 -10.37 -13.56
C ARG A 191 -1.85 -9.39 -13.79
N GLY A 192 -2.07 -8.12 -13.58
CA GLY A 192 -1.00 -7.12 -13.54
C GLY A 192 -0.09 -7.34 -12.35
N THR A 193 1.14 -6.81 -12.42
CA THR A 193 2.15 -6.96 -11.37
C THR A 193 2.78 -5.61 -11.04
N CYS A 194 3.24 -5.46 -9.82
CA CYS A 194 3.97 -4.27 -9.40
C CYS A 194 5.49 -4.54 -9.30
N LEU A 195 6.26 -3.59 -9.83
CA LEU A 195 7.70 -3.48 -9.66
C LEU A 195 7.95 -2.18 -8.91
N LEU A 196 8.42 -2.27 -7.67
CA LEU A 196 8.53 -1.14 -6.75
C LEU A 196 9.97 -0.91 -6.30
N GLN A 197 10.33 0.34 -6.13
CA GLN A 197 11.48 0.76 -5.34
C GLN A 197 11.30 2.20 -4.83
N HIS A 198 12.22 2.66 -4.00
CA HIS A 198 12.01 3.86 -3.21
C HIS A 198 13.23 4.75 -3.22
N VAL A 199 13.01 6.05 -3.32
CA VAL A 199 14.06 7.04 -3.05
C VAL A 199 14.26 7.10 -1.53
N ASN A 200 15.49 6.95 -1.07
CA ASN A 200 15.86 7.15 0.32
C ASN A 200 16.18 8.63 0.56
N LEU A 201 15.16 9.40 0.91
CA LEU A 201 15.28 10.83 1.16
C LEU A 201 16.24 11.14 2.33
N GLY A 202 16.32 10.26 3.33
CA GLY A 202 17.23 10.40 4.45
C GLY A 202 18.70 10.35 4.07
N ALA A 203 19.03 9.71 2.96
CA ALA A 203 20.39 9.62 2.43
C ALA A 203 20.75 10.76 1.46
N CYS A 204 19.81 11.60 1.08
CA CYS A 204 20.00 12.69 0.12
C CYS A 204 20.44 13.98 0.80
N ASP A 205 21.43 14.66 0.24
CA ASP A 205 21.51 16.10 0.36
C ASP A 205 20.37 16.73 -0.47
N ILE A 206 19.96 17.95 -0.12
CA ILE A 206 18.84 18.63 -0.82
C ILE A 206 19.08 18.62 -2.34
N ARG A 207 20.30 18.89 -2.78
CA ARG A 207 20.65 18.96 -4.21
C ARG A 207 20.70 17.59 -4.90
N GLU A 208 20.79 16.50 -4.15
CA GLU A 208 20.83 15.14 -4.66
C GLU A 208 19.42 14.57 -4.90
N ILE A 209 18.38 15.17 -4.33
CA ILE A 209 16.99 14.70 -4.46
C ILE A 209 16.59 14.51 -5.94
N PRO A 210 16.81 15.47 -6.85
CA PRO A 210 16.44 15.26 -8.27
C PRO A 210 17.20 14.09 -8.91
N THR A 211 18.47 13.93 -8.60
CA THR A 211 19.27 12.81 -9.12
C THR A 211 18.78 11.47 -8.59
N ALA A 212 18.41 11.40 -7.32
CA ALA A 212 17.88 10.17 -6.71
C ALA A 212 16.56 9.75 -7.37
N PHE A 213 15.63 10.68 -7.59
CA PHE A 213 14.38 10.40 -8.30
C PHE A 213 14.61 9.97 -9.75
N TYR A 214 15.49 10.68 -10.47
CA TYR A 214 15.84 10.33 -11.83
C TYR A 214 16.43 8.91 -11.92
N SER A 215 17.41 8.61 -11.07
CA SER A 215 18.10 7.31 -11.06
C SER A 215 17.16 6.18 -10.66
N GLY A 216 16.31 6.41 -9.64
CA GLY A 216 15.33 5.42 -9.19
C GLY A 216 14.32 5.07 -10.27
N MET A 217 13.79 6.07 -10.96
CA MET A 217 12.85 5.82 -12.05
C MET A 217 13.52 5.19 -13.26
N SER A 218 14.72 5.61 -13.61
CA SER A 218 15.50 5.04 -14.73
C SER A 218 15.75 3.55 -14.50
N GLU A 219 16.19 3.17 -13.31
CA GLU A 219 16.43 1.77 -12.97
C GLU A 219 15.14 0.95 -13.03
N LEU A 220 14.03 1.44 -12.48
CA LEU A 220 12.74 0.74 -12.55
C LEU A 220 12.26 0.52 -13.99
N CYS A 221 12.34 1.55 -14.82
CA CYS A 221 11.92 1.48 -16.21
C CYS A 221 12.80 0.51 -17.02
N ASP A 222 14.12 0.51 -16.75
CA ASP A 222 15.05 -0.43 -17.40
C ASP A 222 14.79 -1.88 -16.98
N LEU A 223 14.46 -2.12 -15.72
CA LEU A 223 14.15 -3.44 -15.19
C LEU A 223 12.82 -3.97 -15.74
N HIS A 224 11.83 -3.12 -15.93
CA HIS A 224 10.45 -3.50 -16.27
C HIS A 224 10.35 -4.47 -17.46
N GLY A 225 11.10 -4.25 -18.52
CA GLY A 225 11.10 -5.11 -19.72
C GLY A 225 12.05 -6.31 -19.66
N ARG A 226 12.82 -6.48 -18.57
CA ARG A 226 13.90 -7.47 -18.47
C ARG A 226 13.64 -8.60 -17.48
N THR A 227 12.53 -8.54 -16.75
CA THR A 227 12.29 -9.43 -15.62
C THR A 227 11.76 -10.81 -16.00
N GLY A 228 11.32 -11.03 -17.25
CA GLY A 228 10.66 -12.26 -17.66
C GLY A 228 9.24 -12.44 -17.12
N VAL A 229 8.69 -11.42 -16.44
CA VAL A 229 7.28 -11.41 -16.00
C VAL A 229 6.38 -11.55 -17.23
N GLY A 230 5.44 -12.49 -17.16
CA GLY A 230 4.53 -12.80 -18.27
C GLY A 230 4.94 -14.00 -19.13
N GLU A 231 6.17 -14.48 -19.05
CA GLU A 231 6.63 -15.66 -19.82
C GLU A 231 5.91 -16.95 -19.40
N SER A 232 5.51 -17.05 -18.14
CA SER A 232 4.72 -18.19 -17.63
C SER A 232 3.27 -18.19 -18.11
N GLY A 233 2.77 -17.08 -18.67
CA GLY A 233 1.36 -16.90 -19.03
C GLY A 233 0.43 -16.58 -17.85
N GLU A 234 0.91 -16.62 -16.61
CA GLU A 234 0.11 -16.30 -15.42
C GLU A 234 -0.08 -14.78 -15.27
N TYR A 235 0.97 -14.00 -15.47
CA TYR A 235 0.96 -12.55 -15.37
C TYR A 235 0.89 -11.89 -16.74
N LEU A 236 0.41 -10.66 -16.78
CA LEU A 236 0.46 -9.85 -18.00
C LEU A 236 1.90 -9.57 -18.40
N PRO A 237 2.23 -9.60 -19.70
CA PRO A 237 3.55 -9.26 -20.16
C PRO A 237 3.83 -7.75 -20.04
N PRO A 238 5.08 -7.34 -19.80
CA PRO A 238 5.47 -5.93 -19.69
C PRO A 238 5.08 -5.06 -20.88
N ALA A 239 4.94 -5.66 -22.05
CA ALA A 239 4.51 -4.95 -23.26
C ALA A 239 3.09 -4.38 -23.16
N THR A 240 2.22 -5.00 -22.38
CA THR A 240 0.83 -4.57 -22.16
C THR A 240 0.58 -4.01 -20.78
N ASP A 241 1.32 -4.46 -19.76
CA ASP A 241 1.25 -3.95 -18.38
C ASP A 241 2.37 -2.92 -18.16
N ARG A 242 2.16 -1.73 -18.70
CA ARG A 242 3.17 -0.68 -18.74
C ARG A 242 3.06 0.23 -17.52
N GLN A 243 3.52 -0.27 -16.37
CA GLN A 243 3.52 0.47 -15.12
C GLN A 243 4.65 0.00 -14.19
N VAL A 244 5.15 0.92 -13.40
CA VAL A 244 6.09 0.71 -12.29
C VAL A 244 5.63 1.56 -11.10
N GLY A 245 6.27 1.44 -9.96
CA GLY A 245 5.95 2.23 -8.78
C GLY A 245 7.21 2.75 -8.09
N LEU A 246 7.59 3.98 -8.35
CA LEU A 246 8.62 4.68 -7.58
C LEU A 246 7.95 5.42 -6.42
N GLY A 247 8.36 5.08 -5.22
CA GLY A 247 7.99 5.77 -3.99
C GLY A 247 9.19 6.38 -3.29
N MET A 248 9.05 6.59 -2.00
CA MET A 248 10.08 7.18 -1.17
C MET A 248 9.98 6.72 0.28
N LEU A 249 11.06 6.87 1.00
CA LEU A 249 11.15 6.67 2.44
C LEU A 249 12.13 7.68 3.05
N GLY A 250 12.19 7.74 4.37
CA GLY A 250 13.14 8.59 5.07
C GLY A 250 12.82 10.09 5.07
N LEU A 251 11.56 10.48 4.84
CA LEU A 251 11.18 11.90 4.85
C LEU A 251 11.46 12.56 6.21
N ALA A 252 11.10 11.92 7.31
CA ALA A 252 11.35 12.48 8.65
C ALA A 252 12.85 12.69 8.91
N ASN A 253 13.70 11.79 8.44
CA ASN A 253 15.16 11.94 8.55
C ASN A 253 15.67 13.16 7.75
N LEU A 254 15.18 13.34 6.52
CA LEU A 254 15.53 14.50 5.70
C LEU A 254 15.14 15.81 6.39
N LEU A 255 13.90 15.91 6.86
CA LEU A 255 13.39 17.10 7.52
C LEU A 255 14.17 17.41 8.80
N ARG A 256 14.45 16.39 9.64
CA ARG A 256 15.29 16.54 10.83
C ARG A 256 16.65 17.15 10.49
N ARG A 257 17.31 16.64 9.47
CA ARG A 257 18.66 17.09 9.09
C ARG A 257 18.72 18.58 8.77
N TYR A 258 17.69 19.10 8.13
CA TYR A 258 17.61 20.53 7.75
C TYR A 258 16.81 21.37 8.75
N LYS A 259 16.40 20.78 9.89
CA LYS A 259 15.61 21.45 10.93
C LYS A 259 14.31 22.06 10.41
N VAL A 260 13.67 21.35 9.51
CA VAL A 260 12.37 21.67 8.92
C VAL A 260 11.31 20.80 9.58
N THR A 261 10.19 21.40 9.98
CA THR A 261 9.06 20.67 10.53
C THR A 261 8.16 20.13 9.41
N TYR A 262 7.35 19.10 9.73
CA TYR A 262 6.30 18.64 8.80
C TYR A 262 5.34 19.77 8.42
N GLU A 263 4.98 20.64 9.38
CA GLU A 263 4.10 21.78 9.13
C GLU A 263 4.70 22.76 8.10
N GLU A 264 5.97 23.15 8.27
CA GLU A 264 6.68 24.02 7.33
C GLU A 264 6.81 23.38 5.94
N PHE A 265 7.14 22.11 5.89
CA PHE A 265 7.27 21.38 4.62
C PHE A 265 5.92 21.26 3.89
N GLY A 266 4.85 20.92 4.62
CA GLY A 266 3.49 20.86 4.05
C GLY A 266 3.03 22.19 3.48
N TYR A 267 3.31 23.28 4.18
CA TYR A 267 3.00 24.62 3.70
C TYR A 267 3.83 25.00 2.45
N ALA A 268 5.12 24.66 2.44
CA ALA A 268 5.97 24.89 1.27
C ALA A 268 5.49 24.14 0.02
N LEU A 269 5.09 22.86 0.19
CA LEU A 269 4.50 22.07 -0.88
C LEU A 269 3.19 22.65 -1.38
N GLU A 270 2.31 23.08 -0.49
CA GLU A 270 1.04 23.71 -0.84
C GLU A 270 1.25 24.96 -1.70
N LYS A 271 2.14 25.86 -1.27
CA LYS A 271 2.49 27.06 -2.05
C LYS A 271 3.02 26.68 -3.44
N LEU A 272 3.90 25.70 -3.50
CA LEU A 272 4.49 25.28 -4.78
C LEU A 272 3.43 24.65 -5.72
N ASN A 273 2.50 23.87 -5.20
CA ASN A 273 1.39 23.32 -5.98
C ASN A 273 0.39 24.38 -6.46
N MET A 274 0.41 25.56 -5.83
CA MET A 274 -0.37 26.74 -6.25
C MET A 274 0.44 27.69 -7.17
N ASP A 275 1.59 27.23 -7.69
CA ASP A 275 2.52 28.03 -8.50
C ASP A 275 3.03 29.30 -7.78
N ALA A 276 3.07 29.25 -6.45
CA ALA A 276 3.57 30.32 -5.60
C ALA A 276 4.86 29.89 -4.86
N ILE A 277 5.76 30.82 -4.67
CA ILE A 277 6.99 30.60 -3.90
C ILE A 277 7.00 31.58 -2.71
N ASP A 278 6.99 31.02 -1.51
CA ASP A 278 7.16 31.80 -0.30
C ASP A 278 8.64 31.78 0.12
N THR A 279 9.32 32.90 -0.07
CA THR A 279 10.74 33.02 0.23
C THR A 279 11.06 33.06 1.72
N THR A 280 10.05 33.22 2.58
CA THR A 280 10.21 33.23 4.05
C THR A 280 10.39 31.83 4.63
N LEU A 281 10.07 30.77 3.88
CA LEU A 281 10.09 29.38 4.35
C LEU A 281 11.50 28.74 4.37
N GLY A 282 12.55 29.47 4.00
CA GLY A 282 13.95 29.00 4.12
C GLY A 282 14.21 27.63 3.50
N GLU A 283 14.72 26.71 4.30
CA GLU A 283 15.07 25.35 3.84
C GLU A 283 13.85 24.51 3.45
N ALA A 284 12.67 24.72 4.05
CA ALA A 284 11.44 24.03 3.66
C ALA A 284 11.10 24.29 2.19
N LYS A 285 11.22 25.53 1.74
CA LYS A 285 11.06 25.90 0.33
C LYS A 285 12.10 25.19 -0.56
N ASN A 286 13.35 25.16 -0.14
CA ASN A 286 14.44 24.53 -0.91
C ASN A 286 14.19 23.03 -1.05
N ILE A 287 13.80 22.35 0.00
CA ILE A 287 13.45 20.93 -0.04
C ILE A 287 12.26 20.70 -0.99
N ALA A 288 11.20 21.47 -0.86
CA ALA A 288 10.02 21.35 -1.72
C ALA A 288 10.33 21.56 -3.20
N LEU A 289 11.17 22.55 -3.54
CA LEU A 289 11.60 22.80 -4.90
C LEU A 289 12.42 21.64 -5.47
N GLN A 290 13.39 21.12 -4.73
CA GLN A 290 14.19 20.00 -5.18
C GLN A 290 13.38 18.71 -5.27
N PHE A 291 12.42 18.52 -4.38
CA PHE A 291 11.45 17.42 -4.44
C PHE A 291 10.61 17.50 -5.74
N LYS A 292 10.06 18.66 -6.06
CA LYS A 292 9.33 18.87 -7.31
C LYS A 292 10.21 18.61 -8.54
N MET A 293 11.43 19.11 -8.55
CA MET A 293 12.39 18.88 -9.64
C MET A 293 12.66 17.36 -9.81
N GLY A 294 12.78 16.64 -8.71
CA GLY A 294 12.95 15.18 -8.71
C GLY A 294 11.74 14.46 -9.30
N VAL A 295 10.55 14.82 -8.85
CA VAL A 295 9.30 14.27 -9.38
C VAL A 295 9.17 14.53 -10.88
N ASP A 296 9.43 15.75 -11.33
CA ASP A 296 9.37 16.12 -12.75
C ASP A 296 10.42 15.33 -13.59
N ALA A 297 11.64 15.19 -13.08
CA ALA A 297 12.68 14.40 -13.74
C ALA A 297 12.29 12.91 -13.86
N ALA A 298 11.80 12.31 -12.79
CA ALA A 298 11.32 10.93 -12.79
C ALA A 298 10.12 10.74 -13.73
N ALA A 299 9.18 11.68 -13.74
CA ALA A 299 8.03 11.64 -14.63
C ALA A 299 8.45 11.67 -16.11
N ASN A 300 9.44 12.48 -16.46
CA ASN A 300 9.97 12.53 -17.82
C ASN A 300 10.63 11.20 -18.23
N VAL A 301 11.36 10.56 -17.32
CA VAL A 301 11.91 9.21 -17.56
C VAL A 301 10.77 8.21 -17.81
N ALA A 302 9.77 8.18 -16.95
CA ALA A 302 8.63 7.26 -17.10
C ALA A 302 7.89 7.48 -18.43
N ARG A 303 7.66 8.73 -18.84
CA ARG A 303 7.04 9.05 -20.12
C ARG A 303 7.89 8.60 -21.31
N SER A 304 9.22 8.77 -21.23
CA SER A 304 10.13 8.31 -22.30
C SER A 304 10.12 6.78 -22.47
N HIS A 305 9.73 6.04 -21.44
CA HIS A 305 9.54 4.60 -21.47
C HIS A 305 8.07 4.20 -21.72
N ASN A 306 7.21 5.14 -22.03
CA ASN A 306 5.76 4.93 -22.26
C ASN A 306 5.04 4.26 -21.09
N MET A 307 5.39 4.61 -19.86
CA MET A 307 4.67 4.11 -18.68
C MET A 307 3.32 4.80 -18.54
N ASP A 308 2.27 4.04 -18.26
CA ASP A 308 0.93 4.56 -17.98
C ASP A 308 0.82 5.09 -16.55
N ARG A 309 1.50 4.46 -15.62
CA ARG A 309 1.62 4.84 -14.21
C ARG A 309 3.03 4.55 -13.72
N ALA A 310 3.54 5.36 -12.81
CA ALA A 310 4.96 5.23 -12.42
C ALA A 310 5.25 5.60 -10.96
N PHE A 311 4.36 6.24 -10.22
CA PHE A 311 4.55 6.62 -8.82
C PHE A 311 3.61 5.86 -7.91
N ALA A 312 4.16 5.29 -6.84
CA ALA A 312 3.39 4.64 -5.79
C ALA A 312 4.14 4.77 -4.46
N ILE A 313 3.44 5.19 -3.41
CA ILE A 313 4.03 5.29 -2.07
C ILE A 313 3.58 4.09 -1.25
N ALA A 314 4.44 3.10 -1.18
CA ALA A 314 4.24 1.86 -0.43
C ALA A 314 4.56 2.03 1.07
N PRO A 315 4.14 1.11 1.95
CA PRO A 315 4.41 1.18 3.39
C PRO A 315 5.91 1.14 3.74
N THR A 316 6.74 0.49 2.97
CA THR A 316 8.22 0.45 3.01
C THR A 316 8.86 0.00 4.34
N ALA A 317 8.15 -0.67 5.22
CA ALA A 317 8.69 -1.04 6.53
C ALA A 317 10.03 -1.80 6.45
N SER A 318 10.12 -2.87 5.66
CA SER A 318 11.37 -3.65 5.52
C SER A 318 12.46 -2.90 4.77
N CYS A 319 12.10 -2.12 3.76
CA CYS A 319 13.06 -1.30 3.03
C CYS A 319 13.68 -0.26 3.97
N SER A 320 12.88 0.33 4.86
CA SER A 320 13.36 1.31 5.83
C SER A 320 14.38 0.71 6.80
N TYR A 321 14.12 -0.49 7.32
CA TYR A 321 15.03 -1.16 8.26
C TYR A 321 16.39 -1.55 7.64
N ARG A 322 16.48 -1.65 6.33
CA ARG A 322 17.73 -1.91 5.60
C ARG A 322 18.39 -0.64 5.08
N SER A 323 17.77 0.50 5.29
CA SER A 323 18.24 1.79 4.79
C SER A 323 18.65 2.68 5.93
N THR A 324 19.72 3.44 5.73
CA THR A 324 20.21 4.43 6.70
C THR A 324 20.18 5.83 6.10
N ASP A 325 20.03 6.82 6.97
CA ASP A 325 20.27 8.21 6.61
C ASP A 325 21.79 8.52 6.61
N VAL A 326 22.15 9.75 6.26
CA VAL A 326 23.56 10.17 6.19
C VAL A 326 24.28 10.15 7.54
N ASP A 327 23.55 10.22 8.65
CA ASP A 327 24.09 10.20 10.00
C ASP A 327 24.15 8.77 10.59
N GLY A 328 23.69 7.76 9.84
CA GLY A 328 23.70 6.36 10.23
C GLY A 328 22.47 5.91 10.99
N TYR A 329 21.46 6.75 11.18
CA TYR A 329 20.18 6.36 11.72
C TYR A 329 19.35 5.57 10.70
N THR A 330 18.46 4.72 11.18
CA THR A 330 17.51 4.02 10.32
C THR A 330 16.61 5.02 9.59
N ALA A 331 16.41 4.82 8.29
CA ALA A 331 15.46 5.63 7.54
C ALA A 331 14.03 5.32 7.98
N THR A 332 13.22 6.36 8.17
CA THR A 332 11.79 6.19 8.53
C THR A 332 11.00 5.61 7.35
N PRO A 333 9.97 4.79 7.63
CA PRO A 333 9.11 4.29 6.57
C PRO A 333 8.39 5.43 5.83
N GLU A 334 8.30 5.33 4.53
CA GLU A 334 7.49 6.15 3.64
C GLU A 334 7.57 7.66 3.94
N ILE A 335 6.45 8.39 3.91
CA ILE A 335 6.39 9.85 4.16
C ILE A 335 5.79 10.21 5.52
N ALA A 336 5.21 9.27 6.25
CA ALA A 336 4.63 9.55 7.56
C ALA A 336 5.70 9.80 8.61
N PRO A 337 5.41 10.64 9.62
CA PRO A 337 6.21 10.67 10.82
C PRO A 337 6.11 9.32 11.56
N PRO A 338 7.20 8.79 12.11
CA PRO A 338 7.14 7.55 12.85
C PRO A 338 6.36 7.73 14.17
N ILE A 339 5.83 6.65 14.71
CA ILE A 339 5.12 6.68 15.99
C ILE A 339 6.09 6.92 17.15
N GLY A 340 7.31 6.37 17.05
CA GLY A 340 8.37 6.55 18.03
C GLY A 340 9.72 6.68 17.37
N ARG A 341 10.70 7.25 18.10
CA ARG A 341 12.08 7.41 17.61
C ARG A 341 12.86 6.10 17.60
N LYS A 342 12.53 5.21 18.54
CA LYS A 342 13.12 3.87 18.64
C LYS A 342 12.02 2.84 18.54
N VAL A 343 12.24 1.83 17.72
CA VAL A 343 11.28 0.76 17.45
C VAL A 343 11.98 -0.57 17.57
N ASP A 344 11.43 -1.47 18.37
CA ASP A 344 11.85 -2.86 18.39
C ASP A 344 11.03 -3.62 17.35
N ARG A 345 11.71 -4.36 16.49
CA ARG A 345 11.07 -5.22 15.50
C ARG A 345 11.45 -6.67 15.71
N ASP A 346 10.45 -7.53 15.74
CA ASP A 346 10.65 -8.97 15.65
C ASP A 346 10.74 -9.37 14.17
N SER A 347 11.94 -9.72 13.71
CA SER A 347 12.17 -10.22 12.37
C SER A 347 11.72 -11.68 12.18
N GLY A 348 11.32 -12.36 13.26
CA GLY A 348 10.96 -13.77 13.26
C GLY A 348 12.13 -14.73 13.04
N THR A 349 13.14 -14.32 12.27
CA THR A 349 14.33 -15.14 11.95
C THR A 349 15.51 -14.79 12.86
N PHE A 350 15.69 -13.52 13.19
CA PHE A 350 16.80 -13.00 13.98
C PHE A 350 16.40 -12.51 15.37
N GLY A 351 15.12 -12.68 15.75
CA GLY A 351 14.58 -12.17 17.01
C GLY A 351 14.24 -10.68 16.95
N VAL A 352 14.09 -10.08 18.13
CA VAL A 352 13.76 -8.65 18.25
C VAL A 352 15.02 -7.83 18.08
N GLU A 353 15.03 -6.92 17.10
CA GLU A 353 16.12 -5.99 16.84
C GLU A 353 15.65 -4.54 17.06
N PRO A 354 16.44 -3.71 17.74
CA PRO A 354 16.12 -2.30 17.92
C PRO A 354 16.54 -1.49 16.69
N TYR A 355 15.68 -0.56 16.28
CA TYR A 355 15.95 0.43 15.24
C TYR A 355 15.82 1.84 15.81
N ASP A 356 16.72 2.72 15.44
CA ASP A 356 16.78 4.11 15.91
C ASP A 356 16.70 5.07 14.71
N TYR A 357 15.63 5.84 14.64
CA TYR A 357 15.42 6.86 13.60
C TYR A 357 16.13 8.19 13.90
N GLY A 358 16.77 8.32 15.04
CA GLY A 358 17.35 9.57 15.50
C GLY A 358 16.31 10.53 16.08
N ASP A 359 16.67 11.79 16.16
CA ASP A 359 15.81 12.85 16.73
C ASP A 359 14.86 13.43 15.68
N VAL A 360 14.04 12.57 15.09
CA VAL A 360 13.00 12.95 14.12
C VAL A 360 11.73 13.42 14.84
N GLU A 361 10.91 14.23 14.18
CA GLU A 361 9.54 14.47 14.65
C GLU A 361 8.75 13.17 14.62
N ILE A 362 8.05 12.84 15.69
CA ILE A 362 7.14 11.70 15.77
C ILE A 362 5.69 12.12 15.55
N ALA A 363 4.82 11.17 15.28
CA ALA A 363 3.43 11.43 14.93
C ALA A 363 2.69 12.31 15.96
N SER A 364 2.90 12.05 17.26
CA SER A 364 2.28 12.83 18.34
C SER A 364 2.76 14.30 18.43
N GLU A 365 3.96 14.58 17.95
CA GLU A 365 4.53 15.93 17.88
C GLU A 365 4.06 16.67 16.62
N VAL A 366 4.00 15.96 15.49
CA VAL A 366 3.57 16.51 14.19
C VAL A 366 2.09 16.86 14.21
N GLY A 367 1.24 15.97 14.70
CA GLY A 367 -0.20 16.11 14.66
C GLY A 367 -0.82 15.72 13.31
N TRP A 368 -2.10 15.33 13.34
CA TRP A 368 -2.81 14.83 12.18
C TRP A 368 -2.89 15.82 11.03
N ASP A 369 -3.22 17.08 11.32
CA ASP A 369 -3.43 18.09 10.29
C ASP A 369 -2.15 18.40 9.51
N ALA A 370 -1.01 18.48 10.19
CA ALA A 370 0.28 18.72 9.55
C ALA A 370 0.72 17.52 8.71
N TYR A 371 0.57 16.29 9.22
CA TYR A 371 0.85 15.07 8.45
C TYR A 371 -0.06 14.96 7.23
N LYS A 372 -1.37 15.12 7.42
CA LYS A 372 -2.35 15.04 6.33
C LYS A 372 -2.05 16.07 5.23
N LYS A 373 -1.67 17.28 5.59
CA LYS A 373 -1.26 18.30 4.61
C LYS A 373 -0.05 17.84 3.80
N VAL A 374 1.00 17.34 4.41
CA VAL A 374 2.17 16.81 3.68
C VAL A 374 1.75 15.69 2.75
N ALA A 375 1.00 14.71 3.24
CA ALA A 375 0.52 13.58 2.45
C ALA A 375 -0.33 14.04 1.26
N ASP A 376 -1.30 14.91 1.49
CA ASP A 376 -2.18 15.42 0.43
C ASP A 376 -1.41 16.25 -0.62
N GLN A 377 -0.48 17.09 -0.20
CA GLN A 377 0.29 17.93 -1.11
C GLN A 377 1.29 17.12 -1.95
N ILE A 378 1.89 16.09 -1.38
CA ILE A 378 2.72 15.15 -2.16
C ILE A 378 1.85 14.41 -3.19
N MET A 379 0.66 13.94 -2.80
CA MET A 379 -0.26 13.27 -3.71
C MET A 379 -0.72 14.19 -4.85
N ILE A 380 -1.01 15.44 -4.58
CA ILE A 380 -1.35 16.45 -5.61
C ILE A 380 -0.19 16.62 -6.59
N MET A 381 1.03 16.76 -6.09
CA MET A 381 2.22 16.91 -6.92
C MET A 381 2.44 15.71 -7.84
N LEU A 382 2.31 14.50 -7.31
CA LEU A 382 2.42 13.26 -8.09
C LEU A 382 1.25 13.09 -9.07
N GLN A 383 0.03 13.44 -8.66
CA GLN A 383 -1.15 13.40 -9.53
C GLN A 383 -1.02 14.35 -10.73
N ASN A 384 -0.42 15.51 -10.54
CA ASN A 384 -0.17 16.48 -11.61
C ASN A 384 0.76 15.96 -12.71
N THR A 385 1.54 14.92 -12.43
CA THR A 385 2.34 14.23 -13.46
C THR A 385 1.50 13.38 -14.41
N GLY A 386 0.28 13.01 -14.02
CA GLY A 386 -0.57 12.05 -14.72
C GLY A 386 -0.15 10.59 -14.54
N LEU A 387 0.82 10.30 -13.66
CA LEU A 387 1.46 8.98 -13.53
C LEU A 387 1.30 8.36 -12.13
N LEU A 388 0.41 8.90 -11.28
CA LEU A 388 0.22 8.41 -9.93
C LEU A 388 -0.64 7.16 -9.89
N HIS A 389 -0.17 6.13 -9.18
CA HIS A 389 -1.01 5.06 -8.66
C HIS A 389 -1.76 5.51 -7.41
N GLY A 390 -1.08 5.57 -6.29
CA GLY A 390 -1.65 5.93 -5.00
C GLY A 390 -0.64 5.91 -3.87
N TYR A 391 -1.18 5.95 -2.66
CA TYR A 391 -0.45 5.90 -1.40
C TYR A 391 -1.19 4.99 -0.41
N SER A 392 -0.46 4.14 0.31
CA SER A 392 -0.98 3.35 1.44
C SER A 392 -1.20 4.27 2.66
N PHE A 393 -2.23 5.08 2.60
CA PHE A 393 -2.49 6.13 3.59
C PHE A 393 -3.14 5.57 4.86
N ASN A 394 -2.48 5.76 5.99
CA ASN A 394 -2.98 5.32 7.29
C ASN A 394 -3.74 6.46 8.00
N SER A 395 -4.86 6.12 8.64
CA SER A 395 -5.54 7.01 9.59
C SER A 395 -5.04 6.78 11.01
N TRP A 396 -5.29 7.74 11.89
CA TRP A 396 -4.87 7.68 13.30
C TRP A 396 -6.09 7.51 14.20
N SER A 397 -6.33 6.29 14.68
CA SER A 397 -7.57 5.88 15.33
C SER A 397 -7.81 6.50 16.70
N ASP A 398 -6.76 6.98 17.34
CA ASP A 398 -6.84 7.69 18.63
C ASP A 398 -6.86 9.22 18.48
N VAL A 399 -6.88 9.74 17.26
CA VAL A 399 -6.88 11.16 16.95
C VAL A 399 -8.12 11.59 16.16
N VAL A 400 -8.50 10.81 15.13
CA VAL A 400 -9.63 11.16 14.24
C VAL A 400 -10.93 10.47 14.68
N ALA A 401 -12.06 11.16 14.47
CA ALA A 401 -13.36 10.55 14.61
C ALA A 401 -13.74 9.83 13.30
N TYR A 402 -14.19 8.58 13.39
CA TYR A 402 -14.68 7.83 12.24
C TYR A 402 -16.18 8.04 12.11
N ASP A 403 -16.56 9.04 11.36
CA ASP A 403 -17.92 9.42 11.04
C ASP A 403 -18.11 9.68 9.54
N ASN A 404 -19.30 10.04 9.12
CA ASN A 404 -19.58 10.33 7.73
C ASN A 404 -18.69 11.47 7.18
N ALA A 405 -18.48 12.51 7.98
CA ALA A 405 -17.67 13.65 7.58
C ALA A 405 -16.21 13.23 7.29
N PHE A 406 -15.67 12.31 8.07
CA PHE A 406 -14.33 11.76 7.83
C PHE A 406 -14.22 11.07 6.45
N VAL A 407 -15.20 10.24 6.10
CA VAL A 407 -15.21 9.56 4.80
C VAL A 407 -15.43 10.54 3.66
N GLU A 408 -16.33 11.51 3.82
CA GLU A 408 -16.60 12.56 2.83
C GLU A 408 -15.36 13.42 2.57
N GLU A 409 -14.63 13.79 3.63
CA GLU A 409 -13.36 14.52 3.52
C GLU A 409 -12.31 13.67 2.80
N TRP A 410 -12.18 12.40 3.15
CA TRP A 410 -11.27 11.49 2.48
C TRP A 410 -11.63 11.32 0.99
N LEU A 411 -12.90 11.15 0.64
CA LEU A 411 -13.36 11.07 -0.75
C LEU A 411 -13.02 12.34 -1.55
N ALA A 412 -13.13 13.51 -0.92
CA ALA A 412 -12.77 14.79 -1.53
C ALA A 412 -11.25 15.04 -1.60
N SER A 413 -10.44 14.30 -0.84
CA SER A 413 -9.00 14.44 -0.80
C SER A 413 -8.31 13.81 -2.01
N PRO A 414 -7.01 14.10 -2.25
CA PRO A 414 -6.23 13.41 -3.27
C PRO A 414 -5.83 11.98 -2.89
N GLN A 415 -6.11 11.52 -1.68
CA GLN A 415 -5.80 10.16 -1.24
C GLN A 415 -6.61 9.13 -2.01
N THR A 416 -6.02 7.97 -2.28
CA THR A 416 -6.64 6.89 -3.05
C THR A 416 -7.11 5.74 -2.18
N SER A 417 -6.55 5.62 -0.98
CA SER A 417 -6.84 4.54 -0.05
C SER A 417 -6.96 5.02 1.39
N LEU A 418 -7.57 4.18 2.20
CA LEU A 418 -7.51 4.23 3.65
C LEU A 418 -7.08 2.84 4.12
N TYR A 419 -5.81 2.75 4.51
CA TYR A 419 -5.13 1.50 4.80
C TYR A 419 -5.27 1.11 6.27
N TYR A 420 -4.24 1.16 7.08
CA TYR A 420 -4.36 0.88 8.50
C TYR A 420 -4.95 2.05 9.29
N SER A 421 -5.58 1.73 10.43
CA SER A 421 -5.91 2.69 11.48
C SER A 421 -4.91 2.53 12.64
N LEU A 422 -4.03 3.52 12.81
CA LEU A 422 -2.91 3.47 13.75
C LEU A 422 -3.21 4.21 15.06
N GLN A 423 -2.76 3.66 16.17
CA GLN A 423 -2.71 4.38 17.44
C GLN A 423 -1.36 5.09 17.56
N VAL A 424 -1.37 6.42 17.64
CA VAL A 424 -0.14 7.23 17.59
C VAL A 424 0.16 7.97 18.88
N MET A 425 -0.81 8.13 19.79
CA MET A 425 -0.67 8.90 21.02
C MET A 425 -0.26 8.05 22.24
N GLY A 426 -0.20 6.73 22.10
CA GLY A 426 0.16 5.83 23.20
C GLY A 426 1.66 5.82 23.51
N ASP A 427 2.06 5.12 24.59
CA ASP A 427 3.46 4.89 24.90
C ASP A 427 4.13 4.06 23.80
N THR A 428 4.98 4.74 23.02
CA THR A 428 5.59 4.21 21.81
C THR A 428 6.96 3.59 22.04
N GLN A 429 7.49 3.67 23.26
CA GLN A 429 8.87 3.26 23.53
C GLN A 429 9.09 1.74 23.51
N ASN A 430 8.02 0.96 23.64
CA ASN A 430 8.10 -0.51 23.75
C ASN A 430 7.23 -1.26 22.71
N LYS A 431 6.76 -0.61 21.66
CA LYS A 431 5.92 -1.28 20.66
C LYS A 431 6.78 -1.99 19.63
N THR A 432 6.80 -3.30 19.69
CA THR A 432 7.58 -4.20 18.82
C THR A 432 7.11 -4.26 17.39
N ASN A 433 5.90 -3.79 17.12
CA ASN A 433 5.34 -3.72 15.76
C ASN A 433 4.24 -2.67 15.72
N VAL A 434 4.44 -1.64 14.92
CA VAL A 434 3.45 -0.57 14.71
C VAL A 434 2.11 -1.14 14.26
N TYR A 435 2.14 -2.18 13.46
CA TYR A 435 0.95 -2.84 12.93
C TYR A 435 0.31 -3.85 13.90
N ALA A 436 1.07 -4.40 14.84
CA ALA A 436 0.54 -5.27 15.88
C ALA A 436 -0.20 -4.48 16.99
N ALA A 437 0.17 -3.22 17.19
CA ALA A 437 -0.50 -2.33 18.15
C ALA A 437 -1.95 -1.99 17.77
N LEU A 438 -2.35 -2.28 16.54
CA LEU A 438 -3.70 -2.00 16.03
C LEU A 438 -4.76 -2.95 16.56
N ASP A 439 -4.37 -4.00 17.26
CA ASP A 439 -5.26 -5.13 17.43
C ASP A 439 -5.50 -5.59 18.86
N GLU A 440 -5.04 -4.83 19.87
CA GLU A 440 -5.28 -5.23 21.26
C GLU A 440 -6.76 -5.36 21.64
N SER A 441 -7.65 -4.63 20.97
CA SER A 441 -9.09 -4.74 21.25
C SER A 441 -9.74 -5.88 20.48
N SER A 442 -9.28 -6.19 19.29
CA SER A 442 -9.79 -7.28 18.48
C SER A 442 -9.11 -8.62 18.76
N VAL A 443 -7.91 -8.60 19.32
CA VAL A 443 -7.20 -9.81 19.79
C VAL A 443 -7.88 -10.44 21.01
N LYS A 444 -8.60 -9.67 21.81
CA LYS A 444 -9.36 -10.23 22.95
C LYS A 444 -10.55 -11.07 22.54
N ASP A 445 -11.15 -10.81 21.39
CA ASP A 445 -12.30 -11.56 20.86
C ASP A 445 -11.91 -12.74 19.97
N TYR A 446 -10.67 -12.82 19.67
CA TYR A 446 -10.06 -13.88 18.90
C TYR A 446 -9.50 -14.88 19.87
N LEU A 447 -9.90 -16.09 19.77
CA LEU A 447 -9.26 -17.15 20.53
C LEU A 447 -7.75 -16.87 20.51
N ALA A 448 -7.32 -16.22 21.60
CA ALA A 448 -6.07 -15.46 21.64
C ALA A 448 -4.85 -16.21 21.07
N ASP A 449 -4.87 -17.52 21.16
CA ASP A 449 -3.76 -18.37 20.75
C ASP A 449 -3.67 -18.59 19.24
N ILE A 450 -4.78 -18.59 18.53
CA ILE A 450 -4.77 -18.82 17.07
C ILE A 450 -4.29 -17.57 16.36
N LEU A 451 -4.49 -16.43 16.98
CA LEU A 451 -4.25 -15.14 16.41
C LEU A 451 -2.93 -14.54 16.68
N ASN A 452 -2.42 -14.82 17.88
CA ASN A 452 -1.05 -14.46 18.23
C ASN A 452 -0.02 -15.06 17.27
N THR A 453 -0.44 -16.07 16.49
CA THR A 453 0.38 -16.70 15.46
C THR A 453 0.15 -16.12 14.05
N GLN A 454 -0.82 -15.21 13.86
CA GLN A 454 -1.03 -14.60 12.55
C GLN A 454 -0.11 -13.40 12.37
N PRO A 455 0.86 -13.50 11.47
CA PRO A 455 1.53 -12.30 11.02
C PRO A 455 0.45 -11.43 10.37
N GLN A 456 0.41 -10.17 10.75
CA GLN A 456 -0.24 -9.16 9.92
C GLN A 456 0.23 -9.38 8.48
N PRO A 457 -0.63 -9.27 7.47
CA PRO A 457 -0.16 -9.31 6.11
C PRO A 457 0.76 -8.13 5.92
N ASP A 458 2.00 -8.36 6.21
CA ASP A 458 3.06 -7.46 5.80
C ASP A 458 2.88 -7.30 4.29
N CYS A 459 2.80 -6.08 3.84
CA CYS A 459 2.95 -5.83 2.42
C CYS A 459 4.20 -6.56 1.96
N ASN A 460 4.02 -7.49 1.07
CA ASN A 460 5.12 -8.29 0.55
C ASN A 460 6.07 -7.51 -0.37
N CYS A 461 6.03 -6.18 -0.33
CA CYS A 461 7.16 -5.38 -0.76
C CYS A 461 8.43 -5.74 0.04
N GLN A 462 8.34 -6.73 0.92
CA GLN A 462 9.28 -6.95 2.01
C GLN A 462 10.29 -8.06 1.81
N GLU A 463 10.22 -8.91 0.83
CA GLU A 463 11.29 -9.92 0.58
C GLU A 463 11.50 -10.18 -0.89
#